data_3ed74de231ad5a396bb5b18ece48808d
#
_entry.id   3ed74de231ad5a396bb5b18ece48808d
#
_cell.length_a   1.000
_cell.length_b   1.000
_cell.length_c   1.000
_cell.angle_alpha   90.00
_cell.angle_beta   90.00
_cell.angle_gamma   90.00
#
_symmetry.space_group_name_H-M   'P 1'
#
loop_
_entity.id
_entity.type
_entity.pdbx_description
1 polymer ?
#
loop_
_entity_poly.entity_id
_entity_poly.type
_entity_poly.pdbx_seq_one_letter_code
_entity_poly.pdbx_strand_id
1 'polypeptide(L)'
;GYPGAVHLSVPVDIMFSSFPENAGLEERPFSQSKKIKNIAWPDPNQMSEVLKLASNSKKPMLIGGHGVWWSGSEKKLEAAGQNLNIPIFNVPYHQKLLGEEAKSYMGLADIHQYPPSKFAFDESDLILMVGTRLDNQMNFGNPPLFPKSTKIVCINGSHEEIELNRAADINMLCDPGVFLDTLSKLKVNNKWNLDNKWIEQNISEKKKWIDKSLKDLEKETIEAKKNGGKIHPLQLALDVQDAMKDNDWLVIDGGNTHFWSEIAINIAGHKGKKLGGILHPGTFSMLGVGVPFALSAKNLNPKSNVVLISGDGAFLSGGLSI
;
A
#
# COMPACT_ATOMS: atom_id res chain seq x y z
N GLY A 1 4.32 4.96 -18.71
CA GLY A 1 3.64 3.89 -17.99
C GLY A 1 4.33 3.56 -16.68
N TYR A 2 3.71 2.76 -15.86
CA TYR A 2 4.34 2.27 -14.63
C TYR A 2 5.48 1.30 -14.95
N PRO A 3 6.52 1.22 -14.11
CA PRO A 3 7.51 0.17 -14.20
C PRO A 3 6.86 -1.21 -14.10
N GLY A 4 7.34 -2.14 -14.89
CA GLY A 4 6.77 -3.49 -14.93
C GLY A 4 7.84 -4.53 -15.27
N ALA A 5 7.44 -5.79 -15.26
CA ALA A 5 8.30 -6.90 -15.67
C ALA A 5 8.63 -6.79 -17.16
N VAL A 6 9.91 -7.00 -17.48
CA VAL A 6 10.41 -7.00 -18.87
C VAL A 6 10.99 -8.39 -19.15
N HIS A 7 10.58 -8.97 -20.26
CA HIS A 7 11.13 -10.23 -20.75
C HIS A 7 12.04 -9.97 -21.95
N LEU A 8 13.29 -10.41 -21.86
CA LEU A 8 14.25 -10.37 -22.94
C LEU A 8 14.52 -11.81 -23.40
N SER A 9 14.13 -12.14 -24.62
CA SER A 9 14.47 -13.42 -25.25
C SER A 9 15.74 -13.26 -26.06
N VAL A 10 16.79 -13.96 -25.66
CA VAL A 10 18.08 -13.93 -26.36
C VAL A 10 18.29 -15.29 -27.03
N PRO A 11 18.30 -15.36 -28.39
CA PRO A 11 18.59 -16.59 -29.12
C PRO A 11 19.96 -17.16 -28.75
N VAL A 12 20.06 -18.47 -28.71
CA VAL A 12 21.26 -19.16 -28.25
C VAL A 12 22.50 -18.90 -29.14
N ASP A 13 22.30 -18.76 -30.43
CA ASP A 13 23.34 -18.40 -31.38
C ASP A 13 23.90 -16.99 -31.14
N ILE A 14 23.07 -16.04 -30.77
CA ILE A 14 23.50 -14.70 -30.35
C ILE A 14 24.29 -14.75 -29.05
N MET A 15 23.85 -15.57 -28.05
CA MET A 15 24.53 -15.71 -26.77
C MET A 15 25.95 -16.25 -26.90
N PHE A 16 26.19 -17.13 -27.88
CA PHE A 16 27.49 -17.74 -28.12
C PHE A 16 28.30 -17.05 -29.26
N SER A 17 27.75 -15.98 -29.85
CA SER A 17 28.47 -15.20 -30.85
C SER A 17 29.60 -14.40 -30.22
N SER A 18 30.75 -14.37 -30.88
CA SER A 18 31.86 -13.49 -30.50
C SER A 18 31.61 -12.09 -31.01
N PHE A 19 31.83 -11.09 -30.17
CA PHE A 19 31.86 -9.70 -30.63
C PHE A 19 33.17 -9.42 -31.40
N PRO A 20 33.11 -8.71 -32.51
CA PRO A 20 34.33 -8.24 -33.15
C PRO A 20 35.11 -7.34 -32.19
N GLU A 21 36.46 -7.48 -32.16
CA GLU A 21 37.31 -6.68 -31.27
C GLU A 21 37.12 -5.15 -31.43
N ASN A 22 36.60 -4.72 -32.58
CA ASN A 22 36.37 -3.31 -32.94
C ASN A 22 34.86 -2.92 -32.87
N ALA A 23 34.04 -3.65 -32.18
CA ALA A 23 32.57 -3.40 -32.17
C ALA A 23 32.15 -2.04 -31.56
N GLY A 24 33.12 -1.23 -31.08
CA GLY A 24 32.85 0.14 -30.62
C GLY A 24 31.75 0.21 -29.55
N LEU A 25 31.68 -0.81 -28.69
CA LEU A 25 30.78 -0.80 -27.56
C LEU A 25 31.24 0.27 -26.57
N GLU A 26 30.87 1.53 -26.89
CA GLU A 26 30.97 2.57 -25.90
C GLU A 26 30.02 2.17 -24.76
N GLU A 27 30.57 1.96 -23.59
CA GLU A 27 29.77 1.85 -22.35
C GLU A 27 28.94 3.13 -22.21
N ARG A 28 27.69 3.09 -22.65
CA ARG A 28 26.73 4.15 -22.32
C ARG A 28 26.32 3.96 -20.87
N PRO A 29 26.83 4.79 -19.95
CA PRO A 29 26.43 4.66 -18.55
C PRO A 29 24.91 4.83 -18.47
N PHE A 30 24.20 3.84 -17.95
CA PHE A 30 22.75 3.87 -17.70
C PHE A 30 22.34 5.10 -16.88
N SER A 31 23.27 5.68 -16.13
CA SER A 31 23.09 6.91 -15.34
C SER A 31 22.80 8.17 -16.16
N GLN A 32 23.05 8.17 -17.47
CA GLN A 32 22.83 9.35 -18.32
C GLN A 32 21.46 9.38 -19.01
N SER A 33 20.65 8.33 -18.92
CA SER A 33 19.28 8.40 -19.41
C SER A 33 18.50 9.38 -18.53
N LYS A 34 18.32 10.61 -18.97
CA LYS A 34 17.39 11.55 -18.35
C LYS A 34 16.01 10.88 -18.36
N LYS A 35 15.52 10.49 -17.18
CA LYS A 35 14.15 10.00 -17.05
C LYS A 35 13.22 11.11 -17.52
N ILE A 36 12.70 10.97 -18.71
CA ILE A 36 11.62 11.86 -19.19
C ILE A 36 10.41 11.51 -18.34
N LYS A 37 10.10 12.36 -17.36
CA LYS A 37 8.84 12.25 -16.61
C LYS A 37 7.73 12.79 -17.52
N ASN A 38 7.03 11.90 -18.18
CA ASN A 38 5.82 12.25 -18.89
C ASN A 38 4.70 12.34 -17.83
N ILE A 39 4.41 13.57 -17.37
CA ILE A 39 3.42 13.84 -16.32
C ILE A 39 2.11 14.18 -17.00
N ALA A 40 1.12 13.30 -16.87
CA ALA A 40 -0.23 13.59 -17.30
C ALA A 40 -0.96 14.45 -16.23
N TRP A 41 -1.56 15.55 -16.66
CA TRP A 41 -2.31 16.45 -15.81
C TRP A 41 -3.79 16.04 -15.74
N PRO A 42 -4.47 16.28 -14.60
CA PRO A 42 -5.92 16.09 -14.51
C PRO A 42 -6.66 16.95 -15.53
N ASP A 43 -7.63 16.37 -16.20
CA ASP A 43 -8.56 17.13 -17.04
C ASP A 43 -9.37 18.11 -16.18
N PRO A 44 -9.43 19.42 -16.53
CA PRO A 44 -10.12 20.42 -15.72
C PRO A 44 -11.63 20.17 -15.56
N ASN A 45 -12.29 19.60 -16.58
CA ASN A 45 -13.71 19.30 -16.54
C ASN A 45 -13.97 18.13 -15.59
N GLN A 46 -13.20 17.03 -15.75
CA GLN A 46 -13.28 15.90 -14.82
C GLN A 46 -12.94 16.32 -13.39
N MET A 47 -11.95 17.21 -13.21
CA MET A 47 -11.62 17.74 -11.88
C MET A 47 -12.79 18.53 -11.28
N SER A 48 -13.51 19.32 -12.09
CA SER A 48 -14.71 20.03 -11.64
C SER A 48 -15.83 19.07 -11.23
N GLU A 49 -15.99 17.95 -11.94
CA GLU A 49 -16.95 16.89 -11.57
C GLU A 49 -16.55 16.22 -10.26
N VAL A 50 -15.26 15.89 -10.07
CA VAL A 50 -14.76 15.35 -8.79
C VAL A 50 -15.08 16.29 -7.64
N LEU A 51 -14.84 17.60 -7.81
CA LEU A 51 -15.16 18.59 -6.79
C LEU A 51 -16.65 18.67 -6.48
N LYS A 52 -17.50 18.55 -7.50
CA LYS A 52 -18.95 18.52 -7.33
C LYS A 52 -19.38 17.28 -6.53
N LEU A 53 -18.83 16.09 -6.83
CA LEU A 53 -19.07 14.90 -6.03
C LEU A 53 -18.61 15.10 -4.58
N ALA A 54 -17.39 15.59 -4.41
CA ALA A 54 -16.81 15.82 -3.08
C ALA A 54 -17.61 16.84 -2.27
N SER A 55 -18.05 17.96 -2.88
CA SER A 55 -18.84 18.96 -2.17
C SER A 55 -20.20 18.45 -1.66
N ASN A 56 -20.76 17.42 -2.28
CA ASN A 56 -22.00 16.77 -1.90
C ASN A 56 -21.80 15.59 -0.93
N SER A 57 -20.57 15.09 -0.81
CA SER A 57 -20.24 13.97 0.05
C SER A 57 -20.16 14.38 1.52
N LYS A 58 -20.70 13.53 2.39
CA LYS A 58 -20.64 13.69 3.86
C LYS A 58 -19.54 12.81 4.47
N LYS A 59 -19.30 11.66 3.89
CA LYS A 59 -18.38 10.62 4.41
C LYS A 59 -17.39 10.13 3.33
N PRO A 60 -16.58 11.02 2.76
CA PRO A 60 -15.59 10.62 1.76
C PRO A 60 -14.41 9.91 2.40
N MET A 61 -13.73 9.04 1.62
CA MET A 61 -12.45 8.46 2.00
C MET A 61 -11.46 8.48 0.83
N LEU A 62 -10.15 8.47 1.16
CA LEU A 62 -9.05 8.31 0.21
C LEU A 62 -8.44 6.92 0.34
N ILE A 63 -8.15 6.28 -0.80
CA ILE A 63 -7.36 5.06 -0.85
C ILE A 63 -6.14 5.31 -1.71
N GLY A 64 -4.94 5.21 -1.11
CA GLY A 64 -3.67 5.33 -1.81
C GLY A 64 -3.08 3.97 -2.18
N GLY A 65 -2.53 3.87 -3.38
CA GLY A 65 -1.92 2.63 -3.85
C GLY A 65 -0.57 2.83 -4.55
N HIS A 66 -0.20 1.88 -5.38
CA HIS A 66 1.07 1.81 -6.12
C HIS A 66 1.42 3.09 -6.87
N GLY A 67 0.42 3.69 -7.51
CA GLY A 67 0.63 4.91 -8.29
C GLY A 67 1.08 6.09 -7.44
N VAL A 68 0.65 6.18 -6.19
CA VAL A 68 1.13 7.21 -5.24
C VAL A 68 2.61 6.98 -4.94
N TRP A 69 3.01 5.74 -4.69
CA TRP A 69 4.40 5.39 -4.44
C TRP A 69 5.29 5.61 -5.67
N TRP A 70 4.86 5.16 -6.86
CA TRP A 70 5.60 5.36 -8.10
C TRP A 70 5.79 6.83 -8.49
N SER A 71 4.84 7.68 -8.12
CA SER A 71 4.95 9.14 -8.33
C SER A 71 5.75 9.85 -7.23
N GLY A 72 6.12 9.15 -6.14
CA GLY A 72 6.79 9.73 -4.97
C GLY A 72 5.91 10.76 -4.27
N SER A 73 4.62 10.46 -4.14
CA SER A 73 3.59 11.43 -3.74
C SER A 73 2.94 11.11 -2.39
N GLU A 74 3.62 10.35 -1.54
CA GLU A 74 3.13 9.93 -0.22
C GLU A 74 2.81 11.15 0.66
N LYS A 75 3.72 12.13 0.69
CA LYS A 75 3.50 13.38 1.44
C LYS A 75 2.32 14.20 0.92
N LYS A 76 2.04 14.11 -0.38
CA LYS A 76 0.88 14.78 -0.98
C LYS A 76 -0.43 14.07 -0.62
N LEU A 77 -0.42 12.74 -0.53
CA LEU A 77 -1.54 11.96 -0.04
C LEU A 77 -1.85 12.31 1.42
N GLU A 78 -0.83 12.37 2.26
CA GLU A 78 -0.96 12.79 3.66
C GLU A 78 -1.54 14.20 3.76
N ALA A 79 -0.96 15.16 3.05
CA ALA A 79 -1.42 16.54 3.04
C ALA A 79 -2.88 16.66 2.54
N ALA A 80 -3.26 15.89 1.53
CA ALA A 80 -4.64 15.86 1.04
C ALA A 80 -5.61 15.39 2.13
N GLY A 81 -5.33 14.28 2.79
CA GLY A 81 -6.20 13.78 3.88
C GLY A 81 -6.29 14.74 5.05
N GLN A 82 -5.18 15.34 5.48
CA GLN A 82 -5.16 16.32 6.56
C GLN A 82 -5.91 17.60 6.19
N ASN A 83 -5.62 18.18 5.02
CA ASN A 83 -6.26 19.39 4.55
C ASN A 83 -7.77 19.21 4.33
N LEU A 84 -8.17 18.04 3.86
CA LEU A 84 -9.57 17.71 3.58
C LEU A 84 -10.30 17.17 4.82
N ASN A 85 -9.57 16.82 5.87
CA ASN A 85 -10.09 16.19 7.09
C ASN A 85 -10.86 14.88 6.80
N ILE A 86 -10.30 14.02 5.94
CA ILE A 86 -10.90 12.75 5.53
C ILE A 86 -9.97 11.58 5.82
N PRO A 87 -10.50 10.38 6.11
CA PRO A 87 -9.70 9.20 6.37
C PRO A 87 -8.95 8.73 5.13
N ILE A 88 -7.71 8.29 5.33
CA ILE A 88 -6.84 7.70 4.31
C ILE A 88 -6.59 6.24 4.66
N PHE A 89 -6.72 5.37 3.67
CA PHE A 89 -6.31 3.98 3.73
C PHE A 89 -5.26 3.70 2.66
N ASN A 90 -4.33 2.81 2.97
CA ASN A 90 -3.37 2.30 1.99
C ASN A 90 -3.82 0.92 1.51
N VAL A 91 -3.56 0.58 0.26
CA VAL A 91 -3.71 -0.83 -0.16
C VAL A 91 -2.69 -1.71 0.58
N PRO A 92 -3.03 -2.96 0.93
CA PRO A 92 -2.21 -3.82 1.78
C PRO A 92 -0.76 -3.99 1.32
N TYR A 93 -0.54 -4.03 0.02
CA TYR A 93 0.78 -4.28 -0.57
C TYR A 93 1.68 -3.03 -0.67
N HIS A 94 1.29 -1.90 -0.04
CA HIS A 94 2.06 -0.66 0.03
C HIS A 94 2.03 -0.05 1.42
N GLN A 95 2.50 -0.81 2.37
CA GLN A 95 2.44 -0.51 3.80
C GLN A 95 3.29 0.70 4.23
N LYS A 96 4.10 1.25 3.32
CA LYS A 96 4.96 2.41 3.62
C LYS A 96 4.46 3.71 3.01
N LEU A 97 3.24 3.78 2.49
CA LEU A 97 2.74 5.04 1.95
C LEU A 97 2.63 6.12 3.02
N LEU A 98 2.12 5.76 4.19
CA LEU A 98 1.97 6.67 5.32
C LEU A 98 2.35 5.96 6.62
N GLY A 99 2.87 6.73 7.58
CA GLY A 99 3.14 6.27 8.94
C GLY A 99 2.03 6.69 9.92
N GLU A 100 2.13 6.21 11.13
CA GLU A 100 1.14 6.51 12.21
C GLU A 100 1.14 7.98 12.63
N GLU A 101 2.17 8.74 12.28
CA GLU A 101 2.23 10.19 12.48
C GLU A 101 1.21 10.96 11.64
N ALA A 102 0.72 10.37 10.56
CA ALA A 102 -0.31 10.95 9.70
C ALA A 102 -1.69 10.81 10.35
N LYS A 103 -2.19 11.87 10.96
CA LYS A 103 -3.47 11.87 11.72
C LYS A 103 -4.68 11.34 10.93
N SER A 104 -4.67 11.48 9.62
CA SER A 104 -5.73 10.99 8.75
C SER A 104 -5.54 9.53 8.33
N TYR A 105 -4.42 8.91 8.69
CA TYR A 105 -4.13 7.53 8.30
C TYR A 105 -4.84 6.53 9.19
N MET A 106 -5.71 5.75 8.59
CA MET A 106 -6.54 4.78 9.31
C MET A 106 -6.00 3.35 9.24
N GLY A 107 -5.06 3.04 8.36
CA GLY A 107 -4.49 1.71 8.19
C GLY A 107 -4.70 1.15 6.78
N LEU A 108 -4.79 -0.17 6.68
CA LEU A 108 -4.90 -0.86 5.40
C LEU A 108 -6.35 -0.93 4.90
N ALA A 109 -6.52 -0.80 3.59
CA ALA A 109 -7.80 -1.03 2.89
C ALA A 109 -8.01 -2.55 2.69
N ASP A 110 -8.07 -3.29 3.78
CA ASP A 110 -8.30 -4.73 3.81
C ASP A 110 -9.51 -5.07 4.68
N ILE A 111 -10.58 -5.43 4.04
CA ILE A 111 -11.85 -5.73 4.71
C ILE A 111 -11.89 -7.10 5.36
N HIS A 112 -11.01 -8.00 4.94
CA HIS A 112 -10.98 -9.37 5.46
C HIS A 112 -10.26 -9.44 6.79
N GLN A 113 -9.24 -8.59 6.98
CA GLN A 113 -8.34 -8.66 8.13
C GLN A 113 -8.33 -7.41 9.00
N TYR A 114 -8.89 -6.30 8.49
CA TYR A 114 -8.87 -5.03 9.17
C TYR A 114 -10.28 -4.42 9.32
N PRO A 115 -11.06 -4.81 10.35
CA PRO A 115 -12.42 -4.33 10.58
C PRO A 115 -12.64 -2.82 10.51
N PRO A 116 -11.68 -1.94 10.93
CA PRO A 116 -11.85 -0.50 10.74
C PRO A 116 -11.99 -0.07 9.28
N SER A 117 -11.34 -0.77 8.33
CA SER A 117 -11.54 -0.46 6.90
C SER A 117 -12.95 -0.86 6.46
N LYS A 118 -13.45 -2.01 6.92
CA LYS A 118 -14.82 -2.43 6.63
C LYS A 118 -15.84 -1.39 7.08
N PHE A 119 -15.70 -0.86 8.30
CA PHE A 119 -16.54 0.23 8.79
C PHE A 119 -16.52 1.44 7.84
N ALA A 120 -15.31 1.85 7.41
CA ALA A 120 -15.18 2.99 6.50
C ALA A 120 -15.84 2.73 5.14
N PHE A 121 -15.69 1.52 4.58
CA PHE A 121 -16.33 1.14 3.32
C PHE A 121 -17.86 1.11 3.41
N ASP A 122 -18.40 0.53 4.48
CA ASP A 122 -19.85 0.41 4.69
C ASP A 122 -20.53 1.79 4.80
N GLU A 123 -19.83 2.75 5.38
CA GLU A 123 -20.38 4.07 5.71
C GLU A 123 -20.04 5.17 4.68
N SER A 124 -19.04 4.93 3.81
CA SER A 124 -18.61 5.95 2.83
C SER A 124 -19.62 6.14 1.72
N ASP A 125 -19.86 7.41 1.39
CA ASP A 125 -20.68 7.82 0.25
C ASP A 125 -19.83 8.21 -0.98
N LEU A 126 -18.52 8.42 -0.79
CA LEU A 126 -17.55 8.71 -1.84
C LEU A 126 -16.19 8.10 -1.54
N ILE A 127 -15.64 7.36 -2.51
CA ILE A 127 -14.31 6.79 -2.42
C ILE A 127 -13.43 7.37 -3.54
N LEU A 128 -12.35 8.04 -3.15
CA LEU A 128 -11.32 8.55 -4.05
C LEU A 128 -10.17 7.53 -4.09
N MET A 129 -10.09 6.76 -5.16
CA MET A 129 -9.05 5.75 -5.38
C MET A 129 -7.89 6.39 -6.14
N VAL A 130 -6.74 6.53 -5.50
CA VAL A 130 -5.59 7.26 -6.03
C VAL A 130 -4.43 6.30 -6.28
N GLY A 131 -4.15 6.04 -7.55
CA GLY A 131 -3.08 5.12 -7.96
C GLY A 131 -3.30 3.68 -7.51
N THR A 132 -4.54 3.24 -7.45
CA THR A 132 -4.92 1.88 -7.08
C THR A 132 -6.10 1.39 -7.91
N ARG A 133 -6.40 0.12 -7.80
CA ARG A 133 -7.54 -0.56 -8.42
C ARG A 133 -8.34 -1.32 -7.37
N LEU A 134 -9.56 -1.70 -7.71
CA LEU A 134 -10.39 -2.59 -6.89
C LEU A 134 -9.95 -4.04 -7.14
N ASP A 135 -9.24 -4.62 -6.18
CA ASP A 135 -8.78 -6.00 -6.22
C ASP A 135 -9.54 -6.90 -5.22
N ASN A 136 -9.03 -8.11 -4.99
CA ASN A 136 -9.62 -9.09 -4.07
C ASN A 136 -9.68 -8.57 -2.62
N GLN A 137 -8.72 -7.77 -2.18
CA GLN A 137 -8.69 -7.21 -0.82
C GLN A 137 -9.90 -6.29 -0.55
N MET A 138 -10.38 -5.67 -1.61
CA MET A 138 -11.54 -4.78 -1.60
C MET A 138 -12.77 -5.45 -2.24
N ASN A 139 -12.82 -6.78 -2.23
CA ASN A 139 -13.91 -7.57 -2.83
C ASN A 139 -14.27 -7.13 -4.25
N PHE A 140 -13.29 -6.73 -5.04
CA PHE A 140 -13.46 -6.24 -6.42
C PHE A 140 -14.48 -5.09 -6.55
N GLY A 141 -14.74 -4.36 -5.47
CA GLY A 141 -15.75 -3.30 -5.44
C GLY A 141 -17.21 -3.79 -5.42
N ASN A 142 -17.46 -5.04 -5.10
CA ASN A 142 -18.79 -5.63 -5.13
C ASN A 142 -19.58 -5.42 -3.83
N PRO A 143 -20.93 -5.35 -3.93
CA PRO A 143 -21.82 -5.43 -2.77
C PRO A 143 -21.66 -6.76 -2.02
N PRO A 144 -22.00 -6.85 -0.71
CA PRO A 144 -22.55 -5.76 0.12
C PRO A 144 -21.49 -4.78 0.62
N LEU A 145 -20.20 -5.06 0.43
CA LEU A 145 -19.10 -4.29 0.96
C LEU A 145 -19.01 -2.88 0.38
N PHE A 146 -19.16 -2.78 -0.92
CA PHE A 146 -19.33 -1.52 -1.61
C PHE A 146 -20.80 -1.32 -1.94
N PRO A 147 -21.56 -0.52 -1.18
CA PRO A 147 -22.93 -0.22 -1.52
C PRO A 147 -23.02 0.31 -2.96
N LYS A 148 -24.09 -0.05 -3.67
CA LYS A 148 -24.28 0.45 -5.05
C LYS A 148 -24.40 1.98 -5.11
N SER A 149 -24.81 2.61 -4.01
CA SER A 149 -24.94 4.06 -3.87
C SER A 149 -23.61 4.79 -3.69
N THR A 150 -22.56 4.10 -3.26
CA THR A 150 -21.24 4.70 -3.03
C THR A 150 -20.64 5.13 -4.36
N LYS A 151 -20.30 6.42 -4.46
CA LYS A 151 -19.62 6.99 -5.61
C LYS A 151 -18.14 6.67 -5.59
N ILE A 152 -17.59 6.33 -6.75
CA ILE A 152 -16.18 5.97 -6.90
C ILE A 152 -15.54 6.90 -7.93
N VAL A 153 -14.42 7.48 -7.55
CA VAL A 153 -13.53 8.22 -8.46
C VAL A 153 -12.23 7.45 -8.54
N CYS A 154 -11.85 7.01 -9.74
CA CYS A 154 -10.62 6.28 -10.00
C CYS A 154 -9.60 7.22 -10.65
N ILE A 155 -8.48 7.44 -9.99
CA ILE A 155 -7.35 8.25 -10.47
C ILE A 155 -6.16 7.34 -10.67
N ASN A 156 -5.68 7.19 -11.90
CA ASN A 156 -4.54 6.33 -12.17
C ASN A 156 -3.64 6.91 -13.26
N GLY A 157 -2.33 6.62 -13.18
CA GLY A 157 -1.35 7.00 -14.20
C GLY A 157 -1.22 5.97 -15.32
N SER A 158 -1.91 4.84 -15.25
CA SER A 158 -1.97 3.80 -16.27
C SER A 158 -3.39 3.53 -16.70
N HIS A 159 -3.63 3.50 -18.00
CA HIS A 159 -4.93 3.17 -18.58
C HIS A 159 -5.37 1.73 -18.24
N GLU A 160 -4.43 0.80 -18.13
CA GLU A 160 -4.68 -0.61 -17.82
C GLU A 160 -5.24 -0.84 -16.41
N GLU A 161 -5.08 0.13 -15.52
CA GLU A 161 -5.55 0.07 -14.14
C GLU A 161 -6.92 0.75 -13.94
N ILE A 162 -7.46 1.36 -15.00
CA ILE A 162 -8.75 2.05 -14.96
C ILE A 162 -9.87 1.05 -15.30
N GLU A 163 -10.99 1.15 -14.58
CA GLU A 163 -12.21 0.33 -14.76
C GLU A 163 -12.02 -1.18 -14.57
N LEU A 164 -10.93 -1.60 -13.96
CA LEU A 164 -10.81 -3.00 -13.56
C LEU A 164 -11.84 -3.35 -12.48
N ASN A 165 -12.58 -4.42 -12.74
CA ASN A 165 -13.58 -5.05 -11.88
C ASN A 165 -14.89 -4.28 -11.71
N ARG A 166 -14.90 -3.03 -11.27
CA ARG A 166 -16.10 -2.19 -11.16
C ARG A 166 -15.87 -0.85 -11.84
N ALA A 167 -16.81 -0.43 -12.66
CA ALA A 167 -16.80 0.89 -13.24
C ALA A 167 -16.90 1.97 -12.16
N ALA A 168 -16.05 2.99 -12.28
CA ALA A 168 -16.13 4.17 -11.44
C ALA A 168 -17.09 5.21 -12.02
N ASP A 169 -17.60 6.11 -11.17
CA ASP A 169 -18.43 7.23 -11.63
C ASP A 169 -17.59 8.25 -12.42
N ILE A 170 -16.31 8.40 -12.04
CA ILE A 170 -15.34 9.21 -12.80
C ILE A 170 -14.03 8.43 -12.88
N ASN A 171 -13.51 8.31 -14.10
CA ASN A 171 -12.19 7.78 -14.38
C ASN A 171 -11.26 8.88 -14.89
N MET A 172 -10.13 9.06 -14.22
CA MET A 172 -9.17 10.11 -14.54
C MET A 172 -7.78 9.52 -14.78
N LEU A 173 -7.32 9.60 -16.02
CA LEU A 173 -5.97 9.19 -16.40
C LEU A 173 -5.01 10.36 -16.19
N CYS A 174 -4.37 10.42 -15.04
CA CYS A 174 -3.39 11.44 -14.71
C CYS A 174 -2.38 10.97 -13.67
N ASP A 175 -1.33 11.75 -13.47
CA ASP A 175 -0.38 11.50 -12.38
C ASP A 175 -1.05 11.66 -11.02
N PRO A 176 -1.00 10.64 -10.13
CA PRO A 176 -1.60 10.68 -8.81
C PRO A 176 -1.13 11.87 -7.96
N GLY A 177 0.14 12.24 -8.06
CA GLY A 177 0.69 13.35 -7.29
C GLY A 177 0.21 14.71 -7.76
N VAL A 178 0.00 14.88 -9.07
CA VAL A 178 -0.58 16.12 -9.62
C VAL A 178 -2.04 16.25 -9.26
N PHE A 179 -2.79 15.14 -9.29
CA PHE A 179 -4.18 15.10 -8.81
C PHE A 179 -4.28 15.54 -7.34
N LEU A 180 -3.46 14.94 -6.46
CA LEU A 180 -3.46 15.26 -5.02
C LEU A 180 -3.10 16.72 -4.75
N ASP A 181 -2.13 17.28 -5.45
CA ASP A 181 -1.79 18.70 -5.36
C ASP A 181 -2.95 19.59 -5.80
N THR A 182 -3.62 19.21 -6.89
CA THR A 182 -4.75 19.97 -7.43
C THR A 182 -5.93 19.91 -6.46
N LEU A 183 -6.25 18.70 -5.97
CA LEU A 183 -7.31 18.49 -4.99
C LEU A 183 -7.10 19.30 -3.71
N SER A 184 -5.87 19.30 -3.19
CA SER A 184 -5.53 20.02 -1.96
C SER A 184 -5.66 21.55 -2.11
N LYS A 185 -5.32 22.09 -3.28
CA LYS A 185 -5.43 23.54 -3.56
C LYS A 185 -6.87 24.01 -3.70
N LEU A 186 -7.73 23.16 -4.23
CA LEU A 186 -9.11 23.52 -4.52
C LEU A 186 -10.00 23.57 -3.28
N LYS A 187 -9.64 22.88 -2.21
CA LYS A 187 -10.37 22.98 -0.93
C LYS A 187 -10.44 24.41 -0.39
N VAL A 188 -9.42 25.22 -0.58
CA VAL A 188 -9.33 26.58 -0.06
C VAL A 188 -10.53 27.45 -0.52
N ASN A 189 -11.09 27.11 -1.69
CA ASN A 189 -12.14 27.88 -2.35
C ASN A 189 -13.53 27.22 -2.28
N ASN A 190 -13.65 25.98 -1.79
CA ASN A 190 -14.90 25.21 -1.83
C ASN A 190 -15.33 24.78 -0.41
N LYS A 191 -16.58 25.07 -0.08
CA LYS A 191 -17.19 24.53 1.15
C LYS A 191 -17.60 23.09 0.91
N TRP A 192 -16.91 22.15 1.56
CA TRP A 192 -17.29 20.75 1.56
C TRP A 192 -18.33 20.48 2.64
N ASN A 193 -19.36 19.72 2.31
CA ASN A 193 -20.44 19.36 3.25
C ASN A 193 -20.06 18.09 4.04
N LEU A 194 -18.85 18.06 4.61
CA LEU A 194 -18.37 16.93 5.39
C LEU A 194 -19.10 16.80 6.72
N ASP A 195 -19.39 15.56 7.11
CA ASP A 195 -19.69 15.24 8.50
C ASP A 195 -18.45 15.49 9.35
N ASN A 196 -18.47 16.49 10.20
CA ASN A 196 -17.33 16.86 11.05
C ASN A 196 -16.90 15.75 12.01
N LYS A 197 -17.75 14.75 12.25
CA LYS A 197 -17.46 13.61 13.10
C LYS A 197 -16.87 12.44 12.33
N TRP A 198 -16.84 12.48 11.00
CA TRP A 198 -16.46 11.35 10.17
C TRP A 198 -15.04 10.85 10.43
N ILE A 199 -14.06 11.75 10.47
CA ILE A 199 -12.68 11.38 10.78
C ILE A 199 -12.53 10.83 12.21
N GLU A 200 -13.24 11.44 13.18
CA GLU A 200 -13.21 11.01 14.58
C GLU A 200 -13.84 9.61 14.77
N GLN A 201 -14.89 9.30 14.03
CA GLN A 201 -15.50 7.98 14.02
C GLN A 201 -14.51 6.92 13.54
N ASN A 202 -13.79 7.19 12.44
CA ASN A 202 -12.78 6.29 11.92
C ASN A 202 -11.61 6.08 12.90
N ILE A 203 -11.13 7.15 13.53
CA ILE A 203 -10.10 7.10 14.58
C ILE A 203 -10.60 6.24 15.77
N SER A 204 -11.86 6.43 16.17
CA SER A 204 -12.47 5.67 17.26
C SER A 204 -12.56 4.18 16.93
N GLU A 205 -13.00 3.82 15.73
CA GLU A 205 -13.09 2.42 15.29
C GLU A 205 -11.70 1.76 15.21
N LYS A 206 -10.69 2.47 14.67
CA LYS A 206 -9.30 2.01 14.69
C LYS A 206 -8.83 1.73 16.12
N LYS A 207 -9.04 2.66 17.03
CA LYS A 207 -8.63 2.52 18.44
C LYS A 207 -9.33 1.35 19.13
N LYS A 208 -10.64 1.22 18.98
CA LYS A 208 -11.41 0.10 19.55
C LYS A 208 -10.88 -1.25 19.07
N TRP A 209 -10.56 -1.35 17.77
CA TRP A 209 -10.02 -2.57 17.20
C TRP A 209 -8.63 -2.89 17.76
N ILE A 210 -7.73 -1.90 17.88
CA ILE A 210 -6.39 -2.07 18.47
C ILE A 210 -6.51 -2.54 19.93
N ASP A 211 -7.30 -1.83 20.73
CA ASP A 211 -7.48 -2.14 22.16
C ASP A 211 -8.05 -3.57 22.35
N LYS A 212 -9.00 -3.95 21.50
CA LYS A 212 -9.56 -5.31 21.51
C LYS A 212 -8.51 -6.34 21.11
N SER A 213 -7.78 -6.12 20.03
CA SER A 213 -6.79 -7.08 19.53
C SER A 213 -5.67 -7.32 20.53
N LEU A 214 -5.20 -6.28 21.22
CA LEU A 214 -4.18 -6.41 22.26
C LEU A 214 -4.72 -7.15 23.51
N LYS A 215 -5.96 -6.88 23.90
CA LYS A 215 -6.61 -7.59 25.01
C LYS A 215 -6.83 -9.07 24.73
N ASP A 216 -7.26 -9.40 23.50
CA ASP A 216 -7.45 -10.78 23.07
C ASP A 216 -6.10 -11.51 23.04
N LEU A 217 -5.04 -10.87 22.51
CA LEU A 217 -3.68 -11.40 22.51
C LEU A 217 -3.16 -11.67 23.92
N GLU A 218 -3.37 -10.76 24.86
CA GLU A 218 -2.96 -10.94 26.27
C GLU A 218 -3.64 -12.17 26.87
N LYS A 219 -4.94 -12.31 26.69
CA LYS A 219 -5.73 -13.45 27.16
C LYS A 219 -5.21 -14.77 26.59
N GLU A 220 -5.03 -14.84 25.27
CA GLU A 220 -4.55 -16.04 24.58
C GLU A 220 -3.12 -16.39 24.99
N THR A 221 -2.26 -15.38 25.21
CA THR A 221 -0.88 -15.58 25.69
C THR A 221 -0.85 -16.18 27.11
N ILE A 222 -1.72 -15.69 28.01
CA ILE A 222 -1.84 -16.23 29.38
C ILE A 222 -2.32 -17.69 29.35
N GLU A 223 -3.31 -17.99 28.51
CA GLU A 223 -3.84 -19.34 28.37
C GLU A 223 -2.81 -20.30 27.77
N ALA A 224 -2.09 -19.87 26.73
CA ALA A 224 -1.01 -20.64 26.12
C ALA A 224 0.10 -20.97 27.13
N LYS A 225 0.54 -20.00 27.95
CA LYS A 225 1.56 -20.21 28.98
C LYS A 225 1.12 -21.27 30.02
N LYS A 226 -0.14 -21.27 30.44
CA LYS A 226 -0.69 -22.26 31.39
C LYS A 226 -0.65 -23.67 30.83
N ASN A 227 -0.83 -23.83 29.53
CA ASN A 227 -0.94 -25.10 28.86
C ASN A 227 0.40 -25.56 28.18
N GLY A 228 1.53 -24.91 28.49
CA GLY A 228 2.83 -25.20 27.87
C GLY A 228 2.84 -24.86 26.37
N GLY A 229 1.99 -23.92 25.95
CA GLY A 229 1.79 -23.56 24.55
C GLY A 229 2.91 -22.73 23.95
N LYS A 230 2.80 -22.54 22.63
CA LYS A 230 3.77 -21.80 21.82
C LYS A 230 3.47 -20.29 21.86
N ILE A 231 4.44 -19.50 21.44
CA ILE A 231 4.28 -18.05 21.26
C ILE A 231 3.19 -17.77 20.20
N HIS A 232 2.29 -16.85 20.50
CA HIS A 232 1.26 -16.43 19.55
C HIS A 232 1.90 -15.70 18.36
N PRO A 233 1.52 -16.02 17.10
CA PRO A 233 2.16 -15.42 15.92
C PRO A 233 2.09 -13.87 15.88
N LEU A 234 0.99 -13.29 16.34
CA LEU A 234 0.88 -11.82 16.47
C LEU A 234 1.89 -11.26 17.46
N GLN A 235 2.13 -11.94 18.59
CA GLN A 235 3.15 -11.51 19.56
C GLN A 235 4.54 -11.50 18.91
N LEU A 236 4.88 -12.57 18.19
CA LEU A 236 6.15 -12.64 17.46
C LEU A 236 6.30 -11.47 16.46
N ALA A 237 5.25 -11.20 15.68
CA ALA A 237 5.29 -10.11 14.70
C ALA A 237 5.42 -8.72 15.35
N LEU A 238 4.78 -8.50 16.52
CA LEU A 238 4.93 -7.27 17.31
C LEU A 238 6.34 -7.15 17.89
N ASP A 239 6.89 -8.24 18.45
CA ASP A 239 8.25 -8.26 19.03
C ASP A 239 9.32 -7.98 17.96
N VAL A 240 9.14 -8.52 16.75
CA VAL A 240 10.02 -8.20 15.61
C VAL A 240 9.98 -6.71 15.29
N GLN A 241 8.80 -6.11 15.21
CA GLN A 241 8.69 -4.68 14.95
C GLN A 241 9.30 -3.84 16.08
N ASP A 242 9.20 -4.29 17.33
CA ASP A 242 9.84 -3.63 18.47
C ASP A 242 11.35 -3.65 18.41
N ALA A 243 11.93 -4.74 17.92
CA ALA A 243 13.37 -4.91 17.79
C ALA A 243 13.98 -4.11 16.60
N MET A 244 13.19 -3.75 15.59
CA MET A 244 13.65 -3.02 14.41
C MET A 244 14.02 -1.57 14.75
N LYS A 245 14.88 -1.00 13.92
CA LYS A 245 15.37 0.38 14.01
C LYS A 245 15.05 1.18 12.75
N ASP A 246 15.30 2.49 12.79
CA ASP A 246 15.22 3.32 11.60
C ASP A 246 16.13 2.79 10.50
N ASN A 247 15.66 2.86 9.26
CA ASN A 247 16.27 2.34 8.04
C ASN A 247 16.43 0.81 7.94
N ASP A 248 15.99 0.04 8.93
CA ASP A 248 15.90 -1.42 8.79
C ASP A 248 14.85 -1.78 7.73
N TRP A 249 15.03 -2.94 7.10
CA TRP A 249 14.10 -3.48 6.11
C TRP A 249 13.35 -4.67 6.69
N LEU A 250 12.03 -4.67 6.53
CA LEU A 250 11.18 -5.79 6.87
C LEU A 250 10.83 -6.56 5.59
N VAL A 251 11.11 -7.86 5.60
CA VAL A 251 10.70 -8.78 4.54
C VAL A 251 9.71 -9.77 5.13
N ILE A 252 8.57 -9.93 4.50
CA ILE A 252 7.50 -10.83 4.94
C ILE A 252 7.27 -11.82 3.82
N ASP A 253 7.44 -13.11 4.09
CA ASP A 253 7.10 -14.15 3.12
C ASP A 253 5.59 -14.45 3.14
N GLY A 254 5.11 -15.21 2.17
CA GLY A 254 3.69 -15.56 2.05
C GLY A 254 3.17 -16.48 3.16
N GLY A 255 1.87 -16.75 3.11
CA GLY A 255 1.16 -17.60 4.06
C GLY A 255 0.69 -16.88 5.33
N ASN A 256 0.41 -17.63 6.40
CA ASN A 256 -0.14 -17.06 7.63
C ASN A 256 0.77 -16.03 8.30
N THR A 257 2.08 -16.12 8.11
CA THR A 257 3.04 -15.14 8.60
C THR A 257 2.80 -13.75 8.02
N HIS A 258 2.38 -13.67 6.76
CA HIS A 258 1.99 -12.42 6.11
C HIS A 258 0.82 -11.75 6.85
N PHE A 259 -0.24 -12.49 7.08
CA PHE A 259 -1.45 -11.97 7.74
C PHE A 259 -1.18 -11.45 9.16
N TRP A 260 -0.44 -12.21 9.96
CA TRP A 260 -0.10 -11.75 11.31
C TRP A 260 0.82 -10.53 11.31
N SER A 261 1.70 -10.45 10.32
CA SER A 261 2.57 -9.27 10.17
C SER A 261 1.78 -8.03 9.76
N GLU A 262 0.79 -8.15 8.88
CA GLU A 262 -0.10 -7.04 8.51
C GLU A 262 -0.94 -6.56 9.70
N ILE A 263 -1.50 -7.49 10.49
CA ILE A 263 -2.22 -7.14 11.73
C ILE A 263 -1.28 -6.40 12.69
N ALA A 264 -0.06 -6.89 12.88
CA ALA A 264 0.92 -6.23 13.74
C ALA A 264 1.29 -4.82 13.25
N ILE A 265 1.43 -4.62 11.93
CA ILE A 265 1.69 -3.31 11.32
C ILE A 265 0.52 -2.34 11.61
N ASN A 266 -0.72 -2.81 11.47
CA ASN A 266 -1.90 -1.98 11.75
C ASN A 266 -2.05 -1.63 13.25
N ILE A 267 -1.55 -2.48 14.16
CA ILE A 267 -1.58 -2.23 15.60
C ILE A 267 -0.46 -1.28 16.03
N ALA A 268 0.77 -1.57 15.61
CA ALA A 268 1.97 -0.94 16.15
C ALA A 268 2.48 0.23 15.30
N GLY A 269 2.07 0.32 14.04
CA GLY A 269 2.53 1.39 13.12
C GLY A 269 4.04 1.55 13.07
N HIS A 270 4.79 0.45 13.25
CA HIS A 270 6.24 0.46 13.46
C HIS A 270 6.71 1.33 14.65
N LYS A 271 5.80 1.73 15.53
CA LYS A 271 6.07 2.59 16.70
C LYS A 271 6.83 3.88 16.34
N GLY A 272 6.44 4.51 15.24
CA GLY A 272 7.04 5.74 14.75
C GLY A 272 8.41 5.58 14.07
N LYS A 273 8.88 4.35 13.87
CA LYS A 273 10.15 4.08 13.20
C LYS A 273 10.03 4.28 11.69
N LYS A 274 11.08 4.85 11.10
CA LYS A 274 11.17 5.06 9.65
C LYS A 274 11.92 3.90 9.00
N LEU A 275 11.21 2.82 8.69
CA LEU A 275 11.83 1.68 8.01
C LEU A 275 12.38 2.07 6.63
N GLY A 276 13.46 1.41 6.21
CA GLY A 276 14.02 1.49 4.88
C GLY A 276 13.04 1.03 3.81
N GLY A 277 12.33 -0.06 4.08
CA GLY A 277 11.27 -0.59 3.23
C GLY A 277 10.60 -1.81 3.84
N ILE A 278 9.47 -2.19 3.23
CA ILE A 278 8.76 -3.43 3.49
C ILE A 278 8.62 -4.16 2.17
N LEU A 279 9.02 -5.42 2.12
CA LEU A 279 8.90 -6.28 0.95
C LEU A 279 8.06 -7.50 1.29
N HIS A 280 7.17 -7.87 0.38
CA HIS A 280 6.32 -9.05 0.50
C HIS A 280 5.87 -9.53 -0.90
N PRO A 281 5.27 -10.73 -1.03
CA PRO A 281 4.97 -11.36 -2.33
C PRO A 281 3.88 -10.65 -3.15
N GLY A 282 3.24 -9.61 -2.62
CA GLY A 282 2.17 -8.89 -3.31
C GLY A 282 0.91 -9.74 -3.52
N THR A 283 0.09 -9.36 -4.50
CA THR A 283 -1.20 -10.00 -4.81
C THR A 283 -1.07 -11.47 -5.25
N PHE A 284 0.09 -11.89 -5.76
CA PHE A 284 0.32 -13.28 -6.12
C PHE A 284 0.50 -14.21 -4.92
N SER A 285 0.81 -13.65 -3.75
CA SER A 285 1.00 -14.42 -2.49
C SER A 285 1.95 -15.61 -2.62
N MET A 286 2.97 -15.50 -3.47
CA MET A 286 3.96 -16.56 -3.71
C MET A 286 4.75 -16.87 -2.44
N LEU A 287 4.86 -18.13 -2.11
CA LEU A 287 5.73 -18.63 -1.04
C LEU A 287 7.18 -18.76 -1.53
N GLY A 288 8.14 -18.54 -0.64
CA GLY A 288 9.56 -18.74 -0.93
C GLY A 288 10.27 -17.53 -1.54
N VAL A 289 9.58 -16.38 -1.68
CA VAL A 289 10.20 -15.14 -2.17
C VAL A 289 10.96 -14.39 -1.07
N GLY A 290 10.74 -14.73 0.20
CA GLY A 290 11.28 -13.99 1.33
C GLY A 290 12.79 -13.94 1.35
N VAL A 291 13.46 -15.08 1.16
CA VAL A 291 14.93 -15.16 1.20
C VAL A 291 15.57 -14.36 0.05
N PRO A 292 15.21 -14.55 -1.24
CA PRO A 292 15.77 -13.73 -2.31
C PRO A 292 15.45 -12.25 -2.16
N PHE A 293 14.30 -11.86 -1.63
CA PHE A 293 13.98 -10.47 -1.34
C PHE A 293 14.88 -9.91 -0.24
N ALA A 294 15.13 -10.67 0.83
CA ALA A 294 16.00 -10.25 1.92
C ALA A 294 17.45 -10.05 1.45
N LEU A 295 17.96 -10.97 0.64
CA LEU A 295 19.30 -10.85 0.03
C LEU A 295 19.40 -9.63 -0.88
N SER A 296 18.40 -9.39 -1.72
CA SER A 296 18.34 -8.24 -2.61
C SER A 296 18.30 -6.94 -1.82
N ALA A 297 17.45 -6.85 -0.79
CA ALA A 297 17.38 -5.71 0.10
C ALA A 297 18.72 -5.42 0.78
N LYS A 298 19.40 -6.48 1.28
CA LYS A 298 20.69 -6.35 1.95
C LYS A 298 21.79 -5.91 0.99
N ASN A 299 21.83 -6.45 -0.23
CA ASN A 299 22.81 -6.05 -1.24
C ASN A 299 22.67 -4.57 -1.64
N LEU A 300 21.44 -4.11 -1.82
CA LEU A 300 21.18 -2.71 -2.19
C LEU A 300 21.34 -1.75 -1.01
N ASN A 301 21.21 -2.23 0.21
CA ASN A 301 21.27 -1.43 1.43
C ASN A 301 22.25 -2.07 2.46
N PRO A 302 23.55 -2.14 2.17
CA PRO A 302 24.51 -2.90 2.97
C PRO A 302 24.65 -2.42 4.42
N LYS A 303 24.30 -1.16 4.70
CA LYS A 303 24.35 -0.57 6.05
C LYS A 303 23.09 -0.83 6.89
N SER A 304 22.00 -1.24 6.26
CA SER A 304 20.74 -1.52 6.95
C SER A 304 20.68 -2.97 7.44
N ASN A 305 19.98 -3.22 8.54
CA ASN A 305 19.57 -4.57 8.86
C ASN A 305 18.37 -4.96 7.99
N VAL A 306 18.28 -6.24 7.67
CA VAL A 306 17.14 -6.82 6.97
C VAL A 306 16.59 -7.94 7.84
N VAL A 307 15.34 -7.83 8.21
CA VAL A 307 14.63 -8.82 9.03
C VAL A 307 13.61 -9.53 8.15
N LEU A 308 13.73 -10.86 8.08
CA LEU A 308 12.80 -11.71 7.35
C LEU A 308 11.87 -12.45 8.33
N ILE A 309 10.57 -12.34 8.13
CA ILE A 309 9.56 -13.19 8.75
C ILE A 309 9.08 -14.19 7.70
N SER A 310 9.38 -15.47 7.90
CA SER A 310 9.00 -16.54 6.99
C SER A 310 8.45 -17.73 7.78
N GLY A 311 7.43 -18.39 7.23
CA GLY A 311 6.98 -19.69 7.71
C GLY A 311 7.91 -20.80 7.25
N ASP A 312 7.86 -21.94 7.92
CA ASP A 312 8.62 -23.14 7.58
C ASP A 312 8.38 -23.60 6.12
N GLY A 313 7.13 -23.67 5.71
CA GLY A 313 6.76 -24.03 4.34
C GLY A 313 7.25 -23.03 3.30
N ALA A 314 7.16 -21.72 3.59
CA ALA A 314 7.67 -20.70 2.69
C ALA A 314 9.20 -20.75 2.58
N PHE A 315 9.90 -20.93 3.70
CA PHE A 315 11.35 -21.07 3.73
C PHE A 315 11.81 -22.29 2.92
N LEU A 316 11.14 -23.43 3.10
CA LEU A 316 11.45 -24.67 2.33
C LEU A 316 11.18 -24.51 0.84
N SER A 317 10.22 -23.68 0.44
CA SER A 317 9.88 -23.46 -0.99
C SER A 317 10.94 -22.68 -1.76
N GLY A 318 11.74 -21.85 -1.11
CA GLY A 318 12.74 -21.01 -1.80
C GLY A 318 14.07 -20.84 -1.06
N GLY A 319 14.11 -21.11 0.24
CA GLY A 319 15.28 -20.84 1.08
C GLY A 319 16.43 -21.83 0.98
N LEU A 320 16.19 -23.04 0.47
CA LEU A 320 17.21 -24.09 0.37
C LEU A 320 18.06 -24.01 -0.90
N SER A 321 17.79 -23.03 -1.77
CA SER A 321 18.55 -22.83 -3.02
C SER A 321 19.74 -21.88 -2.86
N ILE A 322 20.12 -21.56 -1.61
CA ILE A 322 21.15 -20.56 -1.28
C ILE A 322 22.39 -21.24 -0.71
#